data_4dd2e22612005f35cbb55e489c3ad717
#
_entry.id   4dd2e22612005f35cbb55e489c3ad717
#
_cell.length_a   1.000
_cell.length_b   1.000
_cell.length_c   1.000
_cell.angle_alpha   90.00
_cell.angle_beta   90.00
_cell.angle_gamma   90.00
#
_symmetry.space_group_name_H-M   'P 1'
#
loop_
_entity.id
_entity.type
_entity.pdbx_description
1 polymer ?
#
loop_
_entity_poly.entity_id
_entity_poly.type
_entity_poly.pdbx_seq_one_letter_code
_entity_poly.pdbx_strand_id
1 'polypeptide(L)'
;VTDAVKTVTCEKPEVFYPQGETHIVLMHYGCKRNIVRCLVKRGCKVTVMPAFATAEQIKALAPDGIMLSNGPGDPAEPVEVIENLKHIFELNIPTFGICLGHQLSALAAGAKTMKLKYGHRGANQPVTDFESGRTFITSQNHGYAVMADTLPESVGQMSYFNANDGTCE
;
A
#
# COMPACT_ATOMS: atom_id res chain seq x y z
N VAL A 1 -18.96 5.52 7.04
CA VAL A 1 -18.49 6.53 6.06
C VAL A 1 -18.14 5.77 4.82
N THR A 2 -19.04 5.73 3.86
CA THR A 2 -18.79 5.20 2.53
C THR A 2 -17.79 6.10 1.82
N ASP A 3 -16.76 5.49 1.21
CA ASP A 3 -15.73 6.15 0.42
C ASP A 3 -14.75 7.04 1.22
N ALA A 4 -14.13 6.44 2.24
CA ALA A 4 -13.18 7.14 3.10
C ALA A 4 -11.94 7.64 2.30
N VAL A 5 -11.48 6.89 1.30
CA VAL A 5 -10.34 7.26 0.46
C VAL A 5 -10.62 8.54 -0.33
N LYS A 6 -11.81 8.67 -0.91
CA LYS A 6 -12.22 9.87 -1.65
C LYS A 6 -12.25 11.13 -0.79
N THR A 7 -12.58 10.96 0.48
CA THR A 7 -12.64 12.09 1.43
C THR A 7 -11.26 12.62 1.83
N VAL A 8 -10.23 11.75 1.83
CA VAL A 8 -8.90 12.08 2.36
C VAL A 8 -7.81 12.22 1.31
N THR A 9 -8.08 11.84 0.07
CA THR A 9 -7.10 11.96 -1.02
C THR A 9 -6.80 13.42 -1.35
N CYS A 10 -5.62 13.69 -1.92
CA CYS A 10 -5.29 15.03 -2.41
C CYS A 10 -6.10 15.35 -3.67
N GLU A 11 -6.38 16.64 -3.89
CA GLU A 11 -7.12 17.11 -5.07
C GLU A 11 -6.22 17.23 -6.32
N LYS A 12 -4.95 17.54 -6.11
CA LYS A 12 -3.97 17.81 -7.18
C LYS A 12 -2.66 17.09 -6.91
N PRO A 13 -1.90 16.75 -7.96
CA PRO A 13 -0.55 16.28 -7.80
C PRO A 13 0.34 17.30 -7.09
N GLU A 14 1.22 16.82 -6.22
CA GLU A 14 2.24 17.62 -5.53
C GLU A 14 3.62 16.99 -5.72
N VAL A 15 4.64 17.81 -5.99
CA VAL A 15 6.02 17.33 -6.18
C VAL A 15 6.89 17.79 -5.03
N PHE A 16 7.60 16.86 -4.41
CA PHE A 16 8.56 17.09 -3.34
C PHE A 16 9.96 16.68 -3.81
N TYR A 17 10.95 17.52 -3.49
CA TYR A 17 12.35 17.33 -3.84
C TYR A 17 12.56 17.04 -5.35
N PRO A 18 12.24 17.99 -6.25
CA PRO A 18 12.24 17.77 -7.70
C PRO A 18 13.60 17.42 -8.30
N GLN A 19 14.71 17.69 -7.59
CA GLN A 19 16.08 17.37 -7.97
C GLN A 19 16.53 15.98 -7.57
N GLY A 20 15.66 15.17 -6.95
CA GLY A 20 15.99 13.77 -6.61
C GLY A 20 16.19 12.92 -7.87
N GLU A 21 17.19 12.03 -7.86
CA GLU A 21 17.51 11.16 -9.00
C GLU A 21 16.49 10.03 -9.17
N THR A 22 16.07 9.42 -8.06
CA THR A 22 15.05 8.36 -8.07
C THR A 22 13.66 8.96 -7.95
N HIS A 23 12.82 8.74 -8.92
CA HIS A 23 11.46 9.27 -8.97
C HIS A 23 10.44 8.26 -8.44
N ILE A 24 9.81 8.57 -7.32
CA ILE A 24 8.72 7.77 -6.73
C ILE A 24 7.38 8.49 -6.94
N VAL A 25 6.43 7.79 -7.56
CA VAL A 25 5.04 8.21 -7.54
C VAL A 25 4.37 7.62 -6.31
N LEU A 26 3.78 8.47 -5.48
CA LEU A 26 3.05 8.07 -4.28
C LEU A 26 1.55 8.27 -4.48
N MET A 27 0.78 7.18 -4.42
CA MET A 27 -0.68 7.20 -4.47
C MET A 27 -1.24 7.57 -3.10
N HIS A 28 -2.02 8.66 -3.04
CA HIS A 28 -2.50 9.24 -1.79
C HIS A 28 -3.86 8.67 -1.37
N TYR A 29 -3.86 7.61 -0.58
CA TYR A 29 -5.07 7.00 0.00
C TYR A 29 -5.43 7.54 1.40
N GLY A 30 -4.76 8.59 1.86
CA GLY A 30 -4.80 9.12 3.23
C GLY A 30 -3.41 9.12 3.85
N CYS A 31 -2.42 9.48 3.05
CA CYS A 31 -0.99 9.36 3.33
C CYS A 31 -0.55 10.07 4.62
N LYS A 32 0.15 9.36 5.48
CA LYS A 32 0.91 10.00 6.56
C LYS A 32 2.10 10.78 5.96
N ARG A 33 2.19 12.07 6.27
CA ARG A 33 3.25 12.96 5.77
C ARG A 33 4.66 12.41 5.98
N ASN A 34 4.86 11.58 6.99
CA ASN A 34 6.17 11.00 7.27
C ASN A 34 6.65 10.03 6.18
N ILE A 35 5.74 9.39 5.43
CA ILE A 35 6.10 8.55 4.29
C ILE A 35 6.83 9.39 3.24
N VAL A 36 6.26 10.52 2.84
CA VAL A 36 6.88 11.47 1.90
C VAL A 36 8.24 11.95 2.44
N ARG A 37 8.29 12.36 3.73
CA ARG A 37 9.54 12.81 4.37
C ARG A 37 10.63 11.74 4.35
N CYS A 38 10.29 10.48 4.59
CA CYS A 38 11.23 9.38 4.56
C CYS A 38 11.81 9.12 3.16
N LEU A 39 11.00 9.24 2.12
CA LEU A 39 11.43 9.12 0.73
C LEU A 39 12.33 10.29 0.34
N VAL A 40 11.92 11.54 0.62
CA VAL A 40 12.71 12.74 0.37
C VAL A 40 14.06 12.69 1.10
N LYS A 41 14.07 12.27 2.37
CA LYS A 41 15.31 12.10 3.15
C LYS A 41 16.29 11.10 2.51
N ARG A 42 15.79 10.18 1.70
CA ARG A 42 16.60 9.20 0.93
C ARG A 42 17.00 9.71 -0.46
N GLY A 43 16.75 10.97 -0.76
CA GLY A 43 17.10 11.59 -2.04
C GLY A 43 16.08 11.34 -3.16
N CYS A 44 14.90 10.80 -2.85
CA CYS A 44 13.90 10.56 -3.88
C CYS A 44 13.14 11.84 -4.24
N LYS A 45 12.94 12.09 -5.52
CA LYS A 45 11.87 12.94 -6.02
C LYS A 45 10.55 12.21 -5.77
N VAL A 46 9.59 12.85 -5.12
CA VAL A 46 8.28 12.24 -4.83
C VAL A 46 7.19 13.05 -5.50
N THR A 47 6.45 12.42 -6.40
CA THR A 47 5.20 12.97 -6.94
C THR A 47 4.03 12.29 -6.26
N VAL A 48 3.33 13.04 -5.41
CA VAL A 48 2.10 12.59 -4.75
C VAL A 48 0.95 12.75 -5.72
N MET A 49 0.23 11.66 -6.01
CA MET A 49 -0.90 11.63 -6.94
C MET A 49 -2.21 11.35 -6.20
N PRO A 50 -3.33 11.90 -6.67
CA PRO A 50 -4.65 11.52 -6.16
C PRO A 50 -4.91 10.01 -6.27
N ALA A 51 -5.72 9.47 -5.37
CA ALA A 51 -6.05 8.04 -5.31
C ALA A 51 -6.61 7.46 -6.61
N PHE A 52 -7.29 8.28 -7.40
CA PHE A 52 -7.99 7.89 -8.62
C PHE A 52 -7.18 8.18 -9.91
N ALA A 53 -5.89 8.50 -9.77
CA ALA A 53 -5.02 8.68 -10.93
C ALA A 53 -4.90 7.39 -11.74
N THR A 54 -4.97 7.52 -13.07
CA THR A 54 -4.95 6.37 -13.98
C THR A 54 -3.53 5.86 -14.27
N ALA A 55 -3.43 4.65 -14.81
CA ALA A 55 -2.16 4.07 -15.23
C ALA A 55 -1.44 4.94 -16.27
N GLU A 56 -2.19 5.57 -17.20
CA GLU A 56 -1.64 6.48 -18.23
C GLU A 56 -1.01 7.72 -17.58
N GLN A 57 -1.69 8.30 -16.58
CA GLN A 57 -1.17 9.46 -15.87
C GLN A 57 0.13 9.11 -15.11
N ILE A 58 0.19 7.93 -14.50
CA ILE A 58 1.40 7.46 -13.81
C ILE A 58 2.52 7.15 -14.80
N LYS A 59 2.21 6.46 -15.89
CA LYS A 59 3.16 6.16 -16.97
C LYS A 59 3.79 7.42 -17.56
N ALA A 60 2.99 8.48 -17.74
CA ALA A 60 3.47 9.77 -18.27
C ALA A 60 4.51 10.45 -17.36
N LEU A 61 4.52 10.13 -16.07
CA LEU A 61 5.52 10.63 -15.10
C LEU A 61 6.84 9.85 -15.16
N ALA A 62 6.87 8.69 -15.83
CA ALA A 62 8.02 7.79 -15.95
C ALA A 62 8.72 7.54 -14.58
N PRO A 63 8.02 7.04 -13.55
CA PRO A 63 8.63 6.83 -12.24
C PRO A 63 9.50 5.57 -12.22
N ASP A 64 10.50 5.58 -11.33
CA ASP A 64 11.33 4.40 -11.03
C ASP A 64 10.64 3.43 -10.06
N GLY A 65 9.65 3.92 -9.31
CA GLY A 65 8.87 3.11 -8.37
C GLY A 65 7.56 3.76 -7.96
N ILE A 66 6.65 2.93 -7.45
CA ILE A 66 5.32 3.35 -6.99
C ILE A 66 5.19 3.02 -5.51
N MET A 67 4.75 3.99 -4.71
CA MET A 67 4.40 3.81 -3.31
C MET A 67 2.89 3.95 -3.15
N LEU A 68 2.25 2.93 -2.61
CA LEU A 68 0.84 2.94 -2.24
C LEU A 68 0.72 3.25 -0.75
N SER A 69 0.15 4.40 -0.42
CA SER A 69 0.15 4.89 0.95
C SER A 69 -0.80 4.11 1.87
N ASN A 70 -0.63 4.31 3.16
CA ASN A 70 -1.66 3.97 4.12
C ASN A 70 -2.94 4.81 3.89
N GLY A 71 -4.05 4.38 4.50
CA GLY A 71 -5.32 5.11 4.43
C GLY A 71 -6.37 4.52 5.36
N PRO A 72 -7.53 5.19 5.49
CA PRO A 72 -8.66 4.74 6.28
C PRO A 72 -9.63 3.87 5.47
N GLY A 73 -10.55 3.21 6.17
CA GLY A 73 -11.73 2.57 5.60
C GLY A 73 -11.57 1.07 5.37
N ASP A 74 -12.57 0.51 4.73
CA ASP A 74 -12.57 -0.87 4.25
C ASP A 74 -11.82 -0.93 2.92
N PRO A 75 -10.79 -1.78 2.76
CA PRO A 75 -10.05 -1.88 1.50
C PRO A 75 -10.90 -2.34 0.31
N ALA A 76 -12.04 -2.97 0.53
CA ALA A 76 -12.94 -3.41 -0.54
C ALA A 76 -13.89 -2.32 -1.05
N GLU A 77 -14.02 -1.18 -0.34
CA GLU A 77 -14.93 -0.09 -0.73
C GLU A 77 -14.47 0.69 -1.98
N PRO A 78 -13.20 1.08 -2.15
CA PRO A 78 -12.77 1.90 -3.29
C PRO A 78 -12.54 1.04 -4.54
N VAL A 79 -13.61 0.49 -5.12
CA VAL A 79 -13.57 -0.41 -6.28
C VAL A 79 -12.82 0.20 -7.46
N GLU A 80 -13.03 1.49 -7.75
CA GLU A 80 -12.35 2.20 -8.83
C GLU A 80 -10.82 2.23 -8.62
N VAL A 81 -10.36 2.41 -7.39
CA VAL A 81 -8.92 2.37 -7.06
C VAL A 81 -8.35 0.97 -7.30
N ILE A 82 -9.09 -0.08 -6.91
CA ILE A 82 -8.67 -1.47 -7.14
C ILE A 82 -8.54 -1.76 -8.64
N GLU A 83 -9.52 -1.33 -9.45
CA GLU A 83 -9.46 -1.52 -10.90
C GLU A 83 -8.30 -0.74 -11.53
N ASN A 84 -8.08 0.51 -11.13
CA ASN A 84 -6.93 1.29 -11.58
C ASN A 84 -5.59 0.63 -11.21
N LEU A 85 -5.49 0.01 -10.04
CA LEU A 85 -4.28 -0.69 -9.61
C LEU A 85 -3.96 -1.90 -10.49
N LYS A 86 -4.96 -2.61 -11.01
CA LYS A 86 -4.72 -3.72 -11.97
C LYS A 86 -3.96 -3.20 -13.20
N HIS A 87 -4.40 -2.07 -13.76
CA HIS A 87 -3.74 -1.45 -14.91
C HIS A 87 -2.38 -0.84 -14.56
N ILE A 88 -2.21 -0.31 -13.34
CA ILE A 88 -0.93 0.19 -12.86
C ILE A 88 0.10 -0.95 -12.74
N PHE A 89 -0.31 -2.13 -12.30
CA PHE A 89 0.57 -3.30 -12.20
C PHE A 89 1.03 -3.81 -13.58
N GLU A 90 0.22 -3.65 -14.62
CA GLU A 90 0.61 -3.97 -16.01
C GLU A 90 1.79 -3.12 -16.52
N LEU A 91 2.08 -1.98 -15.87
CA LEU A 91 3.24 -1.15 -16.20
C LEU A 91 4.58 -1.79 -15.79
N ASN A 92 4.56 -2.84 -14.98
CA ASN A 92 5.74 -3.55 -14.45
C ASN A 92 6.74 -2.64 -13.72
N ILE A 93 6.24 -1.60 -13.03
CA ILE A 93 7.04 -0.70 -12.21
C ILE A 93 7.10 -1.27 -10.79
N PRO A 94 8.28 -1.34 -10.13
CA PRO A 94 8.38 -1.78 -8.75
C PRO A 94 7.40 -1.02 -7.84
N THR A 95 6.56 -1.76 -7.12
CA THR A 95 5.49 -1.19 -6.31
C THR A 95 5.57 -1.69 -4.88
N PHE A 96 5.38 -0.79 -3.91
CA PHE A 96 5.35 -1.10 -2.48
C PHE A 96 4.12 -0.48 -1.82
N GLY A 97 3.39 -1.28 -1.04
CA GLY A 97 2.18 -0.85 -0.33
C GLY A 97 2.33 -0.85 1.19
N ILE A 98 1.76 0.17 1.85
CA ILE A 98 1.73 0.27 3.31
C ILE A 98 0.28 0.21 3.80
N CYS A 99 -0.04 -0.71 4.71
CA CYS A 99 -1.35 -0.87 5.35
C CYS A 99 -2.47 -0.96 4.29
N LEU A 100 -3.29 0.08 4.10
CA LEU A 100 -4.32 0.10 3.06
C LEU A 100 -3.73 -0.15 1.66
N GLY A 101 -2.57 0.43 1.35
CA GLY A 101 -1.90 0.21 0.06
C GLY A 101 -1.52 -1.26 -0.17
N HIS A 102 -1.06 -1.97 0.86
CA HIS A 102 -0.83 -3.42 0.82
C HIS A 102 -2.13 -4.19 0.56
N GLN A 103 -3.20 -3.86 1.29
CA GLN A 103 -4.50 -4.51 1.16
C GLN A 103 -5.12 -4.30 -0.23
N LEU A 104 -5.04 -3.08 -0.76
CA LEU A 104 -5.50 -2.75 -2.11
C LEU A 104 -4.69 -3.50 -3.18
N SER A 105 -3.37 -3.64 -2.98
CA SER A 105 -2.51 -4.44 -3.88
C SER A 105 -2.95 -5.89 -3.92
N ALA A 106 -3.22 -6.49 -2.76
CA ALA A 106 -3.68 -7.86 -2.66
C ALA A 106 -5.04 -8.05 -3.34
N LEU A 107 -5.99 -7.12 -3.15
CA LEU A 107 -7.29 -7.15 -3.83
C LEU A 107 -7.15 -7.01 -5.35
N ALA A 108 -6.31 -6.10 -5.84
CA ALA A 108 -6.03 -5.95 -7.26
C ALA A 108 -5.38 -7.20 -7.87
N ALA A 109 -4.60 -7.93 -7.08
CA ALA A 109 -3.97 -9.20 -7.44
C ALA A 109 -4.94 -10.41 -7.36
N GLY A 110 -6.18 -10.20 -6.94
CA GLY A 110 -7.22 -11.25 -6.88
C GLY A 110 -7.39 -11.92 -5.51
N ALA A 111 -6.62 -11.50 -4.51
CA ALA A 111 -6.81 -11.95 -3.13
C ALA A 111 -8.05 -11.32 -2.48
N LYS A 112 -8.38 -11.78 -1.29
CA LYS A 112 -9.47 -11.25 -0.46
C LYS A 112 -8.93 -10.64 0.83
N THR A 113 -9.71 -9.75 1.42
CA THR A 113 -9.45 -9.19 2.74
C THR A 113 -10.55 -9.58 3.71
N MET A 114 -10.21 -9.61 4.99
CA MET A 114 -11.19 -9.86 6.06
C MET A 114 -11.08 -8.78 7.13
N LYS A 115 -12.21 -8.46 7.76
CA LYS A 115 -12.26 -7.59 8.92
C LYS A 115 -11.84 -8.36 10.16
N LEU A 116 -10.84 -7.87 10.86
CA LEU A 116 -10.42 -8.44 12.15
C LEU A 116 -11.38 -8.02 13.26
N LYS A 117 -11.63 -8.92 14.22
CA LYS A 117 -12.52 -8.65 15.35
C LYS A 117 -12.05 -7.46 16.18
N TYR A 118 -10.76 -7.35 16.44
CA TYR A 118 -10.15 -6.29 17.26
C TYR A 118 -9.18 -5.42 16.47
N GLY A 119 -8.63 -5.93 15.38
CA GLY A 119 -7.52 -5.34 14.64
C GLY A 119 -6.20 -5.42 15.38
N HIS A 120 -5.11 -5.09 14.68
CA HIS A 120 -3.78 -4.97 15.27
C HIS A 120 -3.48 -3.50 15.53
N ARG A 121 -3.30 -3.15 16.80
CA ARG A 121 -3.03 -1.78 17.23
C ARG A 121 -2.00 -1.76 18.33
N GLY A 122 -0.89 -1.05 18.10
CA GLY A 122 0.20 -0.91 19.05
C GLY A 122 1.57 -1.13 18.46
N ALA A 123 2.60 -0.92 19.29
CA ALA A 123 4.01 -1.07 18.92
C ALA A 123 4.59 -2.43 19.37
N ASN A 124 3.75 -3.41 19.58
CA ASN A 124 4.09 -4.73 20.15
C ASN A 124 3.52 -5.90 19.33
N GLN A 125 3.36 -5.71 18.03
CA GLN A 125 2.85 -6.75 17.14
C GLN A 125 4.01 -7.61 16.64
N PRO A 126 4.06 -8.91 17.00
CA PRO A 126 5.12 -9.81 16.53
C PRO A 126 4.83 -10.27 15.11
N VAL A 127 5.78 -10.06 14.22
CA VAL A 127 5.71 -10.47 12.82
C VAL A 127 6.86 -11.41 12.53
N THR A 128 6.55 -12.59 12.00
CA THR A 128 7.54 -13.61 11.67
C THR A 128 7.78 -13.65 10.16
N ASP A 129 9.03 -13.59 9.78
CA ASP A 129 9.51 -13.85 8.43
C ASP A 129 9.41 -15.34 8.13
N PHE A 130 8.68 -15.67 7.08
CA PHE A 130 8.39 -17.06 6.72
C PHE A 130 9.65 -17.83 6.30
N GLU A 131 10.59 -17.15 5.62
CA GLU A 131 11.81 -17.77 5.10
C GLU A 131 12.84 -18.03 6.20
N SER A 132 13.12 -17.02 7.03
CA SER A 132 14.17 -17.12 8.08
C SER A 132 13.65 -17.64 9.42
N GLY A 133 12.34 -17.68 9.64
CA GLY A 133 11.71 -17.97 10.93
C GLY A 133 11.96 -16.91 12.02
N ARG A 134 12.55 -15.76 11.67
CA ARG A 134 12.84 -14.69 12.63
C ARG A 134 11.60 -13.86 12.92
N THR A 135 11.40 -13.55 14.19
CA THR A 135 10.30 -12.70 14.63
C THR A 135 10.81 -11.30 14.97
N PHE A 136 10.10 -10.31 14.45
CA PHE A 136 10.34 -8.88 14.68
C PHE A 136 9.15 -8.27 15.41
N ILE A 137 9.41 -7.34 16.34
CA ILE A 137 8.34 -6.56 16.94
C ILE A 137 8.06 -5.34 16.06
N THR A 138 6.82 -5.22 15.62
CA THR A 138 6.39 -4.16 14.70
C THR A 138 5.34 -3.25 15.33
N SER A 139 5.17 -2.08 14.72
CA SER A 139 4.09 -1.14 15.05
C SER A 139 3.01 -1.22 14.00
N GLN A 140 1.79 -1.57 14.42
CA GLN A 140 0.65 -1.75 13.52
C GLN A 140 -0.55 -0.93 13.97
N ASN A 141 -1.38 -0.55 12.99
CA ASN A 141 -2.66 0.10 13.22
C ASN A 141 -3.61 -0.17 12.04
N HIS A 142 -4.20 -1.35 12.02
CA HIS A 142 -5.16 -1.74 10.99
C HIS A 142 -6.29 -2.61 11.55
N GLY A 143 -7.43 -2.61 10.87
CA GLY A 143 -8.60 -3.42 11.24
C GLY A 143 -8.98 -4.47 10.20
N TYR A 144 -8.22 -4.57 9.10
CA TYR A 144 -8.40 -5.55 8.04
C TYR A 144 -7.08 -6.26 7.77
N ALA A 145 -7.15 -7.53 7.37
CA ALA A 145 -5.99 -8.32 6.98
C ALA A 145 -6.24 -8.97 5.61
N VAL A 146 -5.15 -9.23 4.88
CA VAL A 146 -5.18 -10.01 3.65
C VAL A 146 -5.33 -11.50 4.00
N MET A 147 -6.22 -12.19 3.30
CA MET A 147 -6.37 -13.65 3.36
C MET A 147 -5.35 -14.28 2.41
N ALA A 148 -4.18 -14.64 2.92
CA ALA A 148 -3.06 -15.11 2.10
C ALA A 148 -3.38 -16.37 1.28
N ASP A 149 -4.24 -17.25 1.81
CA ASP A 149 -4.75 -18.46 1.16
C ASP A 149 -5.61 -18.19 -0.08
N THR A 150 -6.03 -16.94 -0.28
CA THR A 150 -6.80 -16.50 -1.45
C THR A 150 -5.95 -15.84 -2.54
N LEU A 151 -4.66 -15.58 -2.28
CA LEU A 151 -3.75 -15.03 -3.26
C LEU A 151 -3.39 -16.10 -4.29
N PRO A 152 -3.56 -15.84 -5.61
CA PRO A 152 -3.14 -16.80 -6.63
C PRO A 152 -1.63 -17.05 -6.57
N GLU A 153 -1.21 -18.31 -6.53
CA GLU A 153 0.22 -18.70 -6.47
C GLU A 153 1.05 -18.12 -7.62
N SER A 154 0.44 -17.91 -8.78
CA SER A 154 1.09 -17.29 -9.94
C SER A 154 1.43 -15.81 -9.76
N VAL A 155 0.84 -15.15 -8.76
CA VAL A 155 1.00 -13.72 -8.51
C VAL A 155 2.01 -13.46 -7.39
N GLY A 156 2.01 -14.29 -6.36
CA GLY A 156 2.90 -14.11 -5.23
C GLY A 156 2.61 -15.02 -4.05
N GLN A 157 3.34 -14.81 -2.97
CA GLN A 157 3.21 -15.59 -1.75
C GLN A 157 3.35 -14.70 -0.52
N MET A 158 2.82 -15.16 0.61
CA MET A 158 3.01 -14.53 1.90
C MET A 158 4.46 -14.67 2.36
N SER A 159 5.12 -13.56 2.66
CA SER A 159 6.50 -13.54 3.18
C SER A 159 6.54 -13.35 4.70
N TYR A 160 5.55 -12.64 5.25
CA TYR A 160 5.48 -12.31 6.67
C TYR A 160 4.08 -12.59 7.22
N PHE A 161 4.02 -13.04 8.48
CA PHE A 161 2.75 -13.27 9.16
C PHE A 161 2.81 -12.79 10.62
N ASN A 162 1.67 -12.37 11.15
CA ASN A 162 1.53 -12.05 12.57
C ASN A 162 1.61 -13.33 13.40
N ALA A 163 2.55 -13.39 14.34
CA ALA A 163 2.78 -14.59 15.14
C ALA A 163 1.65 -14.90 16.14
N ASN A 164 0.73 -13.95 16.40
CA ASN A 164 -0.38 -14.16 17.31
C ASN A 164 -1.56 -14.88 16.64
N ASP A 165 -1.85 -14.57 15.37
CA ASP A 165 -3.06 -15.06 14.68
C ASP A 165 -2.82 -15.57 13.24
N GLY A 166 -1.58 -15.53 12.76
CA GLY A 166 -1.20 -16.04 11.43
C GLY A 166 -1.66 -15.19 10.26
N THR A 167 -2.19 -14.00 10.48
CA THR A 167 -2.60 -13.10 9.39
C THR A 167 -1.40 -12.62 8.57
N CYS A 168 -1.62 -12.36 7.28
CA CYS A 168 -0.61 -11.82 6.38
C CYS A 168 -0.24 -10.38 6.77
N GLU A 169 1.08 -10.09 6.72
CA GLU A 169 1.67 -8.80 7.08
C GLU A 169 2.53 -8.21 5.95
#